data_4aaf5830e09155a7099426fa61b63dcc
#
_entry.id   4aaf5830e09155a7099426fa61b63dcc
#
_cell.length_a   1.000
_cell.length_b   1.000
_cell.length_c   1.000
_cell.angle_alpha   90.00
_cell.angle_beta   90.00
_cell.angle_gamma   90.00
#
_symmetry.space_group_name_H-M   'P 1'
#
loop_
_entity.id
_entity.type
_entity.pdbx_description
1 polymer ?
#
loop_
_entity_poly.entity_id
_entity_poly.type
_entity_poly.pdbx_seq_one_letter_code
_entity_poly.pdbx_strand_id
1 'polypeptide(L)'
;IIVGIVSTLLRMVEPRYALSAGELAVVYIMSLVASAIPSYGLTEVLLPAMASMYYATPENKWFETIVPNIEPWLLPQNPETIRSFFEGLPRGGTIPWGEWATPLAAWLSFVLVLYFVIFCITVILRKQWIERERLVFPLVKLPADMIDPGVDGQTSRVAAFFRNKLMWMGFLIPFLINGWNSIHNY
;
A
#
# COMPACT_ATOMS: atom_id res chain seq x y z
N ILE A 1 -11.17 -0.99 -8.47
CA ILE A 1 -11.97 -1.74 -9.46
C ILE A 1 -13.20 -2.37 -8.79
N ILE A 2 -13.04 -3.24 -7.77
CA ILE A 2 -14.17 -3.93 -7.10
C ILE A 2 -15.21 -2.93 -6.58
N VAL A 3 -14.79 -1.88 -5.87
CA VAL A 3 -15.70 -0.85 -5.34
C VAL A 3 -16.42 -0.10 -6.47
N GLY A 4 -15.75 0.16 -7.59
CA GLY A 4 -16.38 0.76 -8.78
C GLY A 4 -17.44 -0.13 -9.40
N ILE A 5 -17.16 -1.43 -9.50
CA ILE A 5 -18.14 -2.43 -10.00
C ILE A 5 -19.35 -2.50 -9.06
N VAL A 6 -19.11 -2.62 -7.75
CA VAL A 6 -20.18 -2.69 -6.73
C VAL A 6 -21.02 -1.42 -6.77
N SER A 7 -20.42 -0.24 -6.84
CA SER A 7 -21.15 1.03 -6.95
C SER A 7 -21.99 1.11 -8.23
N THR A 8 -21.47 0.58 -9.35
CA THR A 8 -22.23 0.53 -10.62
C THR A 8 -23.42 -0.41 -10.53
N LEU A 9 -23.24 -1.58 -9.90
CA LEU A 9 -24.34 -2.53 -9.66
C LEU A 9 -25.40 -1.93 -8.70
N LEU A 10 -24.96 -1.24 -7.65
CA LEU A 10 -25.88 -0.54 -6.74
C LEU A 10 -26.68 0.55 -7.44
N ARG A 11 -26.08 1.27 -8.40
CA ARG A 11 -26.84 2.24 -9.22
C ARG A 11 -27.96 1.62 -10.04
N MET A 12 -27.79 0.36 -10.45
CA MET A 12 -28.83 -0.35 -11.22
C MET A 12 -29.99 -0.84 -10.34
N VAL A 13 -29.71 -1.13 -9.06
CA VAL A 13 -30.70 -1.66 -8.10
C VAL A 13 -31.32 -0.52 -7.29
N GLU A 14 -30.51 0.32 -6.68
CA GLU A 14 -30.95 1.41 -5.82
C GLU A 14 -29.97 2.59 -5.86
N PRO A 15 -30.26 3.62 -6.69
CA PRO A 15 -29.31 4.74 -6.93
C PRO A 15 -28.89 5.51 -5.67
N ARG A 16 -29.69 5.42 -4.62
CA ARG A 16 -29.44 6.12 -3.34
C ARG A 16 -28.19 5.65 -2.62
N TYR A 17 -27.77 4.38 -2.82
CA TYR A 17 -26.59 3.80 -2.17
C TYR A 17 -25.35 3.80 -3.07
N ALA A 18 -25.48 4.28 -4.29
CA ALA A 18 -24.34 4.35 -5.22
C ALA A 18 -23.45 5.54 -4.86
N LEU A 19 -22.14 5.27 -4.78
CA LEU A 19 -21.13 6.29 -4.53
C LEU A 19 -21.06 7.30 -5.68
N SER A 20 -20.88 8.56 -5.33
CA SER A 20 -20.59 9.64 -6.29
C SER A 20 -19.17 9.49 -6.85
N ALA A 21 -18.87 10.20 -7.95
CA ALA A 21 -17.53 10.21 -8.53
C ALA A 21 -16.45 10.68 -7.54
N GLY A 22 -16.77 11.68 -6.72
CA GLY A 22 -15.87 12.18 -5.68
C GLY A 22 -15.59 11.15 -4.59
N GLU A 23 -16.63 10.47 -4.11
CA GLU A 23 -16.48 9.40 -3.10
C GLU A 23 -15.67 8.22 -3.65
N LEU A 24 -15.88 7.82 -4.90
CA LEU A 24 -15.08 6.79 -5.55
C LEU A 24 -13.61 7.21 -5.70
N ALA A 25 -13.34 8.47 -6.01
CA ALA A 25 -11.97 9.01 -6.06
C ALA A 25 -11.30 8.94 -4.68
N VAL A 26 -12.00 9.33 -3.61
CA VAL A 26 -11.50 9.24 -2.24
C VAL A 26 -11.20 7.79 -1.86
N VAL A 27 -12.12 6.86 -2.11
CA VAL A 27 -11.90 5.43 -1.85
C VAL A 27 -10.70 4.89 -2.61
N TYR A 28 -10.52 5.30 -3.87
CA TYR A 28 -9.37 4.90 -4.68
C TYR A 28 -8.06 5.40 -4.08
N ILE A 29 -7.97 6.69 -3.73
CA ILE A 29 -6.78 7.29 -3.14
C ILE A 29 -6.46 6.63 -1.79
N MET A 30 -7.47 6.46 -0.93
CA MET A 30 -7.29 5.80 0.36
C MET A 30 -6.80 4.36 0.21
N SER A 31 -7.36 3.60 -0.74
CA SER A 31 -6.95 2.23 -1.01
C SER A 31 -5.51 2.16 -1.53
N LEU A 32 -5.10 3.12 -2.36
CA LEU A 32 -3.75 3.21 -2.91
C LEU A 32 -2.72 3.50 -1.81
N VAL A 33 -3.02 4.44 -0.91
CA VAL A 33 -2.17 4.76 0.24
C VAL A 33 -2.14 3.58 1.23
N ALA A 34 -3.30 3.00 1.55
CA ALA A 34 -3.40 1.88 2.48
C ALA A 34 -2.69 0.61 1.98
N SER A 35 -2.64 0.38 0.67
CA SER A 35 -1.97 -0.79 0.09
C SER A 35 -0.45 -0.78 0.30
N ALA A 36 0.15 0.37 0.54
CA ALA A 36 1.58 0.49 0.83
C ALA A 36 1.95 -0.06 2.22
N ILE A 37 1.00 -0.11 3.17
CA ILE A 37 1.25 -0.53 4.55
C ILE A 37 1.56 -2.05 4.63
N PRO A 38 0.73 -2.97 4.09
CA PRO A 38 0.95 -4.41 4.18
C PRO A 38 1.90 -4.95 3.10
N SER A 39 2.48 -4.09 2.27
CA SER A 39 3.38 -4.49 1.18
C SER A 39 4.85 -4.29 1.54
N TYR A 40 5.74 -4.51 0.59
CA TYR A 40 7.19 -4.26 0.69
C TYR A 40 7.57 -2.88 1.26
N GLY A 41 6.63 -1.94 1.30
CA GLY A 41 6.91 -0.57 1.74
C GLY A 41 7.15 -0.43 3.23
N LEU A 42 6.38 -1.08 4.09
CA LEU A 42 6.46 -0.86 5.53
C LEU A 42 6.63 -2.17 6.32
N THR A 43 5.65 -3.07 6.28
CA THR A 43 5.63 -4.24 7.17
C THR A 43 6.73 -5.25 6.84
N GLU A 44 7.00 -5.48 5.56
CA GLU A 44 7.99 -6.47 5.14
C GLU A 44 9.45 -5.97 5.27
N VAL A 45 9.66 -4.67 5.33
CA VAL A 45 11.00 -4.08 5.44
C VAL A 45 11.26 -3.50 6.82
N LEU A 46 10.36 -2.66 7.33
CA LEU A 46 10.59 -1.92 8.57
C LEU A 46 10.64 -2.85 9.79
N LEU A 47 9.69 -3.78 9.94
CA LEU A 47 9.66 -4.67 11.09
C LEU A 47 10.87 -5.60 11.15
N PRO A 48 11.25 -6.31 10.07
CA PRO A 48 12.51 -7.09 10.07
C PRO A 48 13.75 -6.24 10.28
N ALA A 49 13.81 -5.00 9.75
CA ALA A 49 14.93 -4.10 9.98
C ALA A 49 15.07 -3.70 11.45
N MET A 50 13.96 -3.40 12.13
CA MET A 50 13.97 -3.15 13.58
C MET A 50 14.36 -4.41 14.40
N ALA A 51 14.01 -5.59 13.93
CA ALA A 51 14.36 -6.85 14.56
C ALA A 51 15.70 -7.42 14.07
N SER A 52 16.51 -6.64 13.35
CA SER A 52 17.79 -7.07 12.75
C SER A 52 18.82 -7.59 13.76
N MET A 53 18.68 -7.23 15.03
CA MET A 53 19.52 -7.77 16.13
C MET A 53 19.41 -9.31 16.28
N TYR A 54 18.34 -9.93 15.75
CA TYR A 54 18.22 -11.38 15.67
C TYR A 54 19.37 -12.03 14.87
N TYR A 55 19.89 -11.33 13.88
CA TYR A 55 21.00 -11.80 13.03
C TYR A 55 22.39 -11.44 13.57
N ALA A 56 22.45 -10.80 14.76
CA ALA A 56 23.72 -10.50 15.39
C ALA A 56 24.34 -11.79 15.93
N THR A 57 25.44 -12.21 15.32
CA THR A 57 26.21 -13.41 15.71
C THR A 57 27.63 -13.02 16.13
N PRO A 58 28.32 -13.88 16.89
CA PRO A 58 29.73 -13.63 17.26
C PRO A 58 30.63 -13.40 16.04
N GLU A 59 30.31 -14.05 14.91
CA GLU A 59 31.10 -13.96 13.68
C GLU A 59 31.00 -12.58 13.02
N ASN A 60 29.80 -11.95 13.02
CA ASN A 60 29.59 -10.64 12.41
C ASN A 60 29.87 -9.46 13.34
N LYS A 61 30.06 -9.72 14.64
CA LYS A 61 30.37 -8.71 15.68
C LYS A 61 29.40 -7.53 15.77
N TRP A 62 28.15 -7.72 15.37
CA TRP A 62 27.16 -6.64 15.36
C TRP A 62 26.85 -6.12 16.77
N PHE A 63 26.89 -6.98 17.78
CA PHE A 63 26.74 -6.57 19.19
C PHE A 63 27.84 -5.61 19.67
N GLU A 64 29.04 -5.72 19.08
CA GLU A 64 30.16 -4.88 19.46
C GLU A 64 30.22 -3.59 18.63
N THR A 65 29.86 -3.67 17.34
CA THR A 65 30.10 -2.60 16.39
C THR A 65 28.86 -1.77 16.03
N ILE A 66 27.68 -2.39 15.98
CA ILE A 66 26.46 -1.73 15.50
C ILE A 66 25.54 -1.38 16.65
N VAL A 67 25.23 -2.37 17.51
CA VAL A 67 24.23 -2.21 18.58
C VAL A 67 24.53 -1.06 19.54
N PRO A 68 25.79 -0.83 19.99
CA PRO A 68 26.10 0.27 20.90
C PRO A 68 25.90 1.67 20.29
N ASN A 69 25.85 1.74 18.95
CA ASN A 69 25.69 3.00 18.22
C ASN A 69 24.24 3.25 17.77
N ILE A 70 23.31 2.34 18.09
CA ILE A 70 21.89 2.51 17.78
C ILE A 70 21.18 3.01 19.05
N GLU A 71 20.43 4.08 18.88
CA GLU A 71 19.62 4.62 19.96
C GLU A 71 18.56 3.60 20.44
N PRO A 72 18.42 3.37 21.75
CA PRO A 72 17.54 2.33 22.29
C PRO A 72 16.07 2.45 21.92
N TRP A 73 15.60 3.65 21.58
CA TRP A 73 14.22 3.91 21.19
C TRP A 73 13.91 3.55 19.74
N LEU A 74 14.93 3.21 18.93
CA LEU A 74 14.76 2.82 17.52
C LEU A 74 14.49 1.33 17.32
N LEU A 75 14.84 0.49 18.30
CA LEU A 75 14.75 -0.96 18.21
C LEU A 75 14.12 -1.54 19.48
N PRO A 76 13.39 -2.67 19.40
CA PRO A 76 13.05 -3.45 20.59
C PRO A 76 14.32 -3.90 21.32
N GLN A 77 14.35 -3.74 22.63
CA GLN A 77 15.55 -4.02 23.42
C GLN A 77 15.59 -5.44 23.99
N ASN A 78 14.45 -6.11 24.08
CA ASN A 78 14.35 -7.44 24.67
C ASN A 78 14.64 -8.53 23.61
N PRO A 79 15.71 -9.35 23.78
CA PRO A 79 16.05 -10.42 22.85
C PRO A 79 14.95 -11.46 22.66
N GLU A 80 14.16 -11.76 23.69
CA GLU A 80 13.01 -12.68 23.62
C GLU A 80 11.92 -12.14 22.69
N THR A 81 11.68 -10.84 22.71
CA THR A 81 10.73 -10.16 21.81
C THR A 81 11.19 -10.27 20.36
N ILE A 82 12.46 -10.05 20.10
CA ILE A 82 13.05 -10.15 18.76
C ILE A 82 13.02 -11.60 18.28
N ARG A 83 13.39 -12.53 19.14
CA ARG A 83 13.36 -13.96 18.83
C ARG A 83 11.94 -14.44 18.50
N SER A 84 10.96 -14.05 19.30
CA SER A 84 9.56 -14.43 19.10
C SER A 84 8.96 -13.86 17.80
N PHE A 85 9.49 -12.78 17.29
CA PHE A 85 9.09 -12.23 16.00
C PHE A 85 9.45 -13.16 14.82
N PHE A 86 10.63 -13.81 14.87
CA PHE A 86 11.09 -14.71 13.79
C PHE A 86 10.69 -16.17 14.01
N GLU A 87 10.75 -16.66 15.26
CA GLU A 87 10.49 -18.05 15.57
C GLU A 87 9.02 -18.32 15.93
N GLY A 88 8.24 -17.26 16.16
CA GLY A 88 6.85 -17.36 16.61
C GLY A 88 6.71 -17.32 18.14
N LEU A 89 5.52 -16.96 18.60
CA LEU A 89 5.19 -16.91 20.00
C LEU A 89 4.97 -18.32 20.56
N PRO A 90 5.41 -18.62 21.78
CA PRO A 90 5.08 -19.86 22.45
C PRO A 90 3.56 -20.00 22.66
N ARG A 91 3.07 -21.24 22.82
CA ARG A 91 1.63 -21.49 23.01
C ARG A 91 1.09 -20.72 24.22
N GLY A 92 0.07 -19.89 23.99
CA GLY A 92 -0.50 -19.02 25.02
C GLY A 92 0.24 -17.71 25.26
N GLY A 93 1.32 -17.44 24.53
CA GLY A 93 2.04 -16.17 24.59
C GLY A 93 1.24 -15.02 24.00
N THR A 94 1.45 -13.83 24.54
CA THR A 94 0.86 -12.57 24.03
C THR A 94 1.93 -11.74 23.33
N ILE A 95 1.52 -10.97 22.32
CA ILE A 95 2.45 -10.07 21.64
C ILE A 95 2.91 -8.99 22.62
N PRO A 96 4.23 -8.79 22.82
CA PRO A 96 4.76 -7.81 23.76
C PRO A 96 4.71 -6.38 23.18
N TRP A 97 3.50 -5.84 23.02
CA TRP A 97 3.26 -4.53 22.42
C TRP A 97 4.04 -3.39 23.10
N GLY A 98 4.33 -3.50 24.40
CA GLY A 98 5.10 -2.50 25.13
C GLY A 98 6.50 -2.28 24.56
N GLU A 99 7.16 -3.36 24.12
CA GLU A 99 8.51 -3.31 23.53
C GLU A 99 8.50 -2.74 22.10
N TRP A 100 7.42 -2.98 21.35
CA TRP A 100 7.28 -2.50 19.98
C TRP A 100 6.74 -1.07 19.87
N ALA A 101 5.99 -0.60 20.88
CA ALA A 101 5.28 0.67 20.80
C ALA A 101 6.22 1.88 20.59
N THR A 102 7.31 1.95 21.34
CA THR A 102 8.27 3.06 21.24
C THR A 102 8.99 3.09 19.88
N PRO A 103 9.63 2.00 19.42
CA PRO A 103 10.26 1.96 18.11
C PRO A 103 9.26 2.25 16.96
N LEU A 104 8.08 1.65 17.01
CA LEU A 104 7.05 1.89 15.99
C LEU A 104 6.60 3.35 15.96
N ALA A 105 6.37 3.96 17.13
CA ALA A 105 5.98 5.37 17.19
C ALA A 105 7.06 6.29 16.60
N ALA A 106 8.33 6.02 16.87
CA ALA A 106 9.46 6.76 16.33
C ALA A 106 9.54 6.65 14.80
N TRP A 107 9.54 5.42 14.29
CA TRP A 107 9.61 5.19 12.84
C TRP A 107 8.37 5.68 12.09
N LEU A 108 7.17 5.47 12.63
CA LEU A 108 5.94 5.98 12.03
C LEU A 108 5.91 7.51 12.02
N SER A 109 6.40 8.17 13.07
CA SER A 109 6.54 9.63 13.09
C SER A 109 7.47 10.12 11.98
N PHE A 110 8.62 9.47 11.80
CA PHE A 110 9.54 9.78 10.71
C PHE A 110 8.89 9.59 9.34
N VAL A 111 8.20 8.45 9.12
CA VAL A 111 7.48 8.17 7.88
C VAL A 111 6.40 9.21 7.61
N LEU A 112 5.63 9.61 8.63
CA LEU A 112 4.61 10.66 8.48
C LEU A 112 5.21 12.01 8.07
N VAL A 113 6.31 12.41 8.69
CA VAL A 113 7.03 13.65 8.32
C VAL A 113 7.53 13.56 6.88
N LEU A 114 8.09 12.42 6.47
CA LEU A 114 8.55 12.19 5.11
C LEU A 114 7.40 12.33 4.10
N TYR A 115 6.26 11.67 4.37
CA TYR A 115 5.07 11.79 3.52
C TYR A 115 4.55 13.23 3.47
N PHE A 116 4.57 13.93 4.58
CA PHE A 116 4.17 15.35 4.61
C PHE A 116 5.07 16.22 3.73
N VAL A 117 6.39 16.01 3.79
CA VAL A 117 7.35 16.72 2.92
C VAL A 117 7.08 16.42 1.44
N ILE A 118 6.90 15.12 1.09
CA ILE A 118 6.58 14.70 -0.29
C ILE A 118 5.26 15.35 -0.74
N PHE A 119 4.26 15.38 0.12
CA PHE A 119 2.98 16.05 -0.16
C PHE A 119 3.17 17.55 -0.44
N CYS A 120 3.92 18.26 0.40
CA CYS A 120 4.20 19.67 0.19
C CYS A 120 4.92 19.92 -1.14
N ILE A 121 5.94 19.11 -1.46
CA ILE A 121 6.65 19.19 -2.74
C ILE A 121 5.68 18.96 -3.92
N THR A 122 4.84 17.95 -3.82
CA THR A 122 3.85 17.61 -4.86
C THR A 122 2.86 18.77 -5.07
N VAL A 123 2.39 19.41 -4.00
CA VAL A 123 1.49 20.55 -4.07
C VAL A 123 2.16 21.74 -4.78
N ILE A 124 3.43 22.02 -4.47
CA ILE A 124 4.21 23.10 -5.11
C ILE A 124 4.40 22.81 -6.61
N LEU A 125 4.78 21.58 -6.95
CA LEU A 125 5.08 21.19 -8.34
C LEU A 125 3.82 20.95 -9.18
N ARG A 126 2.66 20.74 -8.55
CA ARG A 126 1.39 20.42 -9.24
C ARG A 126 1.08 21.39 -10.37
N LYS A 127 1.22 22.69 -10.10
CA LYS A 127 0.92 23.74 -11.09
C LYS A 127 1.86 23.66 -12.30
N GLN A 128 3.15 23.43 -12.03
CA GLN A 128 4.14 23.25 -13.08
C GLN A 128 3.81 22.04 -13.96
N TRP A 129 3.56 20.90 -13.36
CA TRP A 129 3.35 19.64 -14.07
C TRP A 129 2.04 19.60 -14.87
N ILE A 130 0.94 20.13 -14.30
CA ILE A 130 -0.38 20.09 -14.95
C ILE A 130 -0.54 21.19 -16.00
N GLU A 131 -0.19 22.43 -15.65
CA GLU A 131 -0.49 23.59 -16.49
C GLU A 131 0.59 23.88 -17.52
N ARG A 132 1.88 23.73 -17.16
CA ARG A 132 3.00 24.09 -18.04
C ARG A 132 3.52 22.89 -18.84
N GLU A 133 3.88 21.81 -18.16
CA GLU A 133 4.48 20.64 -18.81
C GLU A 133 3.43 19.68 -19.37
N ARG A 134 2.17 19.80 -18.92
CA ARG A 134 1.04 18.96 -19.34
C ARG A 134 1.39 17.46 -19.28
N LEU A 135 2.04 17.06 -18.19
CA LEU A 135 2.45 15.66 -18.01
C LEU A 135 1.26 14.73 -18.04
N VAL A 136 1.39 13.67 -18.80
CA VAL A 136 0.41 12.60 -18.82
C VAL A 136 0.68 11.67 -17.64
N PHE A 137 -0.30 11.50 -16.76
CA PHE A 137 -0.24 10.58 -15.62
C PHE A 137 -1.00 9.29 -15.94
N PRO A 138 -0.36 8.29 -16.58
CA PRO A 138 -1.07 7.10 -17.07
C PRO A 138 -1.77 6.31 -15.96
N LEU A 139 -1.14 6.26 -14.76
CA LEU A 139 -1.70 5.56 -13.59
C LEU A 139 -2.96 6.21 -13.02
N VAL A 140 -3.12 7.54 -13.21
CA VAL A 140 -4.29 8.28 -12.74
C VAL A 140 -5.37 8.31 -13.81
N LYS A 141 -4.99 8.28 -15.09
CA LYS A 141 -5.93 8.38 -16.21
C LYS A 141 -6.94 7.24 -16.22
N LEU A 142 -6.49 6.00 -16.06
CA LEU A 142 -7.36 4.84 -16.04
C LEU A 142 -8.43 4.91 -14.93
N PRO A 143 -8.07 5.12 -13.65
CA PRO A 143 -9.06 5.30 -12.59
C PRO A 143 -9.97 6.52 -12.81
N ALA A 144 -9.43 7.63 -13.30
CA ALA A 144 -10.23 8.82 -13.60
C ALA A 144 -11.28 8.55 -14.68
N ASP A 145 -10.90 7.88 -15.76
CA ASP A 145 -11.82 7.48 -16.83
C ASP A 145 -12.89 6.47 -16.34
N MET A 146 -12.57 5.65 -15.34
CA MET A 146 -13.52 4.73 -14.72
C MET A 146 -14.52 5.42 -13.78
N ILE A 147 -14.12 6.52 -13.13
CA ILE A 147 -14.92 7.28 -12.15
C ILE A 147 -15.82 8.30 -12.85
N ASP A 148 -15.40 8.83 -14.00
CA ASP A 148 -16.11 9.86 -14.74
C ASP A 148 -17.48 9.34 -15.23
N PRO A 149 -18.61 9.99 -14.83
CA PRO A 149 -19.95 9.53 -15.15
C PRO A 149 -20.33 9.65 -16.65
N GLY A 150 -19.44 10.23 -17.50
CA GLY A 150 -19.76 10.50 -18.91
C GLY A 150 -20.67 11.73 -19.10
N VAL A 151 -20.68 12.27 -20.33
CA VAL A 151 -21.41 13.50 -20.66
C VAL A 151 -22.94 13.33 -20.65
N ASP A 152 -23.44 12.10 -20.83
CA ASP A 152 -24.89 11.85 -21.02
C ASP A 152 -25.59 11.09 -19.88
N GLY A 153 -24.91 10.81 -18.77
CA GLY A 153 -25.56 10.19 -17.59
C GLY A 153 -26.16 8.78 -17.81
N GLN A 154 -26.15 8.25 -19.03
CA GLN A 154 -26.88 7.02 -19.38
C GLN A 154 -26.03 5.75 -19.41
N THR A 155 -24.73 5.85 -19.58
CA THR A 155 -23.87 4.66 -19.52
C THR A 155 -22.64 4.98 -18.69
N SER A 156 -22.55 4.36 -17.51
CA SER A 156 -21.34 4.43 -16.71
C SER A 156 -20.14 4.05 -17.58
N ARG A 157 -19.09 4.88 -17.66
CA ARG A 157 -17.87 4.56 -18.41
C ARG A 157 -17.24 3.26 -17.94
N VAL A 158 -17.53 2.85 -16.69
CA VAL A 158 -17.19 1.53 -16.16
C VAL A 158 -17.82 0.42 -17.02
N ALA A 159 -19.10 0.53 -17.38
CA ALA A 159 -19.75 -0.46 -18.25
C ALA A 159 -19.16 -0.46 -19.67
N ALA A 160 -18.82 0.70 -20.22
CA ALA A 160 -18.13 0.81 -21.50
C ALA A 160 -16.71 0.21 -21.46
N PHE A 161 -15.99 0.40 -20.38
CA PHE A 161 -14.68 -0.20 -20.15
C PHE A 161 -14.74 -1.72 -20.17
N PHE A 162 -15.69 -2.34 -19.44
CA PHE A 162 -15.86 -3.80 -19.40
C PHE A 162 -16.42 -4.39 -20.71
N ARG A 163 -17.01 -3.58 -21.57
CA ARG A 163 -17.44 -4.01 -22.92
C ARG A 163 -16.29 -3.98 -23.94
N ASN A 164 -15.18 -3.36 -23.61
CA ASN A 164 -14.04 -3.24 -24.51
C ASN A 164 -13.28 -4.57 -24.61
N LYS A 165 -13.20 -5.15 -25.80
CA LYS A 165 -12.47 -6.40 -26.07
C LYS A 165 -10.98 -6.28 -25.79
N LEU A 166 -10.38 -5.10 -26.03
CA LEU A 166 -8.96 -4.84 -25.76
C LEU A 166 -8.64 -4.93 -24.27
N MET A 167 -9.56 -4.47 -23.41
CA MET A 167 -9.42 -4.61 -21.97
C MET A 167 -9.33 -6.08 -21.56
N TRP A 168 -10.23 -6.92 -22.07
CA TRP A 168 -10.23 -8.35 -21.78
C TRP A 168 -8.98 -9.06 -22.31
N MET A 169 -8.48 -8.68 -23.48
CA MET A 169 -7.22 -9.21 -23.99
C MET A 169 -6.04 -8.84 -23.09
N GLY A 170 -5.96 -7.56 -22.66
CA GLY A 170 -4.92 -7.08 -21.75
C GLY A 170 -5.00 -7.72 -20.37
N PHE A 171 -6.18 -8.10 -19.89
CA PHE A 171 -6.37 -8.82 -18.62
C PHE A 171 -6.01 -10.30 -18.76
N LEU A 172 -6.43 -10.95 -19.83
CA LEU A 172 -6.24 -12.40 -20.03
C LEU A 172 -4.77 -12.79 -20.16
N ILE A 173 -3.94 -11.97 -20.80
CA ILE A 173 -2.51 -12.28 -20.98
C ILE A 173 -1.79 -12.44 -19.64
N PRO A 174 -1.76 -11.42 -18.75
CA PRO A 174 -1.10 -11.58 -17.44
C PRO A 174 -1.82 -12.61 -16.54
N PHE A 175 -3.14 -12.76 -16.65
CA PHE A 175 -3.87 -13.76 -15.91
C PHE A 175 -3.44 -15.18 -16.26
N LEU A 176 -3.31 -15.49 -17.54
CA LEU A 176 -2.86 -16.81 -18.01
C LEU A 176 -1.39 -17.06 -17.64
N ILE A 177 -0.52 -16.06 -17.80
CA ILE A 177 0.91 -16.20 -17.45
C ILE A 177 1.07 -16.44 -15.95
N ASN A 178 0.45 -15.61 -15.10
CA ASN A 178 0.55 -15.77 -13.65
C ASN A 178 -0.16 -17.04 -13.15
N GLY A 179 -1.30 -17.39 -13.74
CA GLY A 179 -2.01 -18.64 -13.43
C GLY A 179 -1.14 -19.86 -13.75
N TRP A 180 -0.51 -19.87 -14.92
CA TRP A 180 0.42 -20.93 -15.31
C TRP A 180 1.62 -21.04 -14.36
N ASN A 181 2.24 -19.92 -14.05
CA ASN A 181 3.36 -19.87 -13.10
C ASN A 181 2.95 -20.34 -11.71
N SER A 182 1.76 -19.99 -11.26
CA SER A 182 1.23 -20.44 -9.95
C SER A 182 1.04 -21.94 -9.90
N ILE A 183 0.55 -22.54 -10.98
CA ILE A 183 0.36 -24.02 -11.06
C ILE A 183 1.72 -24.73 -11.17
N HIS A 184 2.68 -24.15 -11.86
CA HIS A 184 4.00 -24.77 -12.06
C HIS A 184 4.88 -24.73 -10.80
N ASN A 185 4.68 -23.76 -9.92
CA ASN A 185 5.45 -23.58 -8.66
C ASN A 185 4.84 -24.32 -7.45
N TYR A 186 3.77 -25.07 -7.64
CA TYR A 186 3.19 -25.99 -6.68
C TYR A 186 3.46 -27.44 -7.13
#